data_6d028bd96c4943deb789eaefe4e21eff
#
_entry.id   6d028bd96c4943deb789eaefe4e21eff
#
_cell.length_a   1.000
_cell.length_b   1.000
_cell.length_c   1.000
_cell.angle_alpha   90.00
_cell.angle_beta   90.00
_cell.angle_gamma   90.00
#
_symmetry.space_group_name_H-M   'P 1'
#
loop_
_entity.id
_entity.type
_entity.pdbx_description
1 polymer ?
#
loop_
_entity_poly.entity_id
_entity_poly.type
_entity_poly.pdbx_seq_one_letter_code
_entity_poly.pdbx_strand_id
1 'polypeptide(L)'
;MKNFLIYLLFLLIPHTTFCQLVPNNTNYNEDIVWENVFTNGPAGKVNRGLVDSDGNCAVIFMPPNMSRIHKINGINGQLIWTKSISNTVGFGITEIYESGRVDYIVSGGIGSSQERWIARLNGDDGSVIWDKTYNFSGSANEFDGIRMTIIGSDGYIYASGFIGGDEAGTIFIVYAGQSVVMKVDPSDGSEIWTDINPNSEYSIALVESSDDYIYSAGTGWEEDLSITKIDKFGNRLWTEDIANTSDIIPADLCISNDDIIYYGGHTGRSGAGDPFDYSCLSIDTNMNVNWIKHFANPRGYSLNHIRNELYGIQAGTDGIYMFGGTGDEGSYSATNSPFLSSDIWNGWVLSVDQNGDILKSDIYCHDQVNTATEYGALIANGYVIFNDTDAQGDEEVGVMKIINGSNSPTSVKDNVYEIQNPLIKIIDLLGRETREMKNQPLFYIYDDGTVKKKIIME
;
A
#
# COMPACT_ATOMS: atom_id res chain seq x y z
N MET A 1 56.28 15.85 26.58
CA MET A 1 54.84 15.79 26.29
C MET A 1 54.64 14.95 25.04
N LYS A 2 54.20 13.70 25.21
CA LYS A 2 53.96 12.75 24.11
C LYS A 2 52.45 12.85 23.77
N ASN A 3 52.15 13.30 22.55
CA ASN A 3 50.78 13.30 22.05
C ASN A 3 50.40 11.85 21.69
N PHE A 4 49.44 11.30 22.42
CA PHE A 4 48.76 10.07 22.08
C PHE A 4 47.66 10.40 21.05
N LEU A 5 47.86 9.99 19.81
CA LEU A 5 46.84 10.02 18.76
C LEU A 5 46.00 8.75 18.89
N ILE A 6 44.76 8.90 19.35
CA ILE A 6 43.81 7.80 19.40
C ILE A 6 43.20 7.70 18.00
N TYR A 7 43.57 6.69 17.24
CA TYR A 7 42.88 6.29 16.02
C TYR A 7 41.60 5.53 16.43
N LEU A 8 40.43 6.19 16.24
CA LEU A 8 39.16 5.51 16.30
C LEU A 8 39.03 4.67 15.02
N LEU A 9 39.25 3.36 15.15
CA LEU A 9 38.99 2.42 14.07
C LEU A 9 37.46 2.22 13.99
N PHE A 10 36.80 2.88 13.06
CA PHE A 10 35.46 2.49 12.66
C PHE A 10 35.60 1.12 11.98
N LEU A 11 35.22 0.07 12.69
CA LEU A 11 34.93 -1.22 12.10
C LEU A 11 33.65 -1.03 11.26
N LEU A 12 33.81 -0.85 9.95
CA LEU A 12 32.79 -1.14 8.97
C LEU A 12 32.49 -2.64 9.10
N ILE A 13 31.50 -3.00 9.88
CA ILE A 13 30.93 -4.34 9.84
C ILE A 13 30.20 -4.39 8.50
N PRO A 14 30.62 -5.21 7.54
CA PRO A 14 29.82 -5.40 6.34
C PRO A 14 28.47 -5.95 6.82
N HIS A 15 27.39 -5.24 6.53
CA HIS A 15 26.06 -5.78 6.69
C HIS A 15 25.93 -6.90 5.65
N THR A 16 26.31 -8.10 6.02
CA THR A 16 25.97 -9.29 5.25
C THR A 16 24.46 -9.49 5.47
N THR A 17 23.67 -9.10 4.49
CA THR A 17 22.25 -9.43 4.42
C THR A 17 22.15 -10.95 4.25
N PHE A 18 21.84 -11.64 5.34
CA PHE A 18 21.51 -13.06 5.27
C PHE A 18 20.00 -13.19 5.07
N CYS A 19 19.60 -13.95 4.06
CA CYS A 19 18.21 -14.34 3.92
C CYS A 19 17.80 -15.18 5.13
N GLN A 20 16.74 -14.76 5.82
CA GLN A 20 16.22 -15.47 6.98
C GLN A 20 15.25 -16.55 6.51
N LEU A 21 15.62 -17.82 6.71
CA LEU A 21 14.73 -18.93 6.45
C LEU A 21 13.56 -18.92 7.43
N VAL A 22 12.34 -18.90 6.89
CA VAL A 22 11.14 -19.04 7.70
C VAL A 22 11.05 -20.46 8.25
N PRO A 23 10.73 -20.65 9.53
CA PRO A 23 10.59 -21.98 10.11
C PRO A 23 9.54 -22.84 9.39
N ASN A 24 9.76 -24.16 9.36
CA ASN A 24 8.85 -25.14 8.71
C ASN A 24 7.48 -25.32 9.39
N ASN A 25 7.16 -24.55 10.42
CA ASN A 25 5.86 -24.59 11.11
C ASN A 25 4.86 -23.56 10.56
N THR A 26 4.89 -23.31 9.29
CA THR A 26 3.93 -22.46 8.58
C THR A 26 2.54 -23.06 8.68
N ASN A 27 1.55 -22.28 9.12
CA ASN A 27 0.15 -22.67 9.17
C ASN A 27 -0.45 -22.62 7.75
N TYR A 28 -1.44 -23.48 7.51
CA TYR A 28 -2.07 -23.61 6.20
C TYR A 28 -3.59 -23.51 6.32
N ASN A 29 -4.19 -22.51 5.64
CA ASN A 29 -5.64 -22.23 5.64
C ASN A 29 -6.28 -22.22 7.03
N GLU A 30 -5.53 -21.74 8.03
CA GLU A 30 -6.04 -21.62 9.39
C GLU A 30 -6.78 -20.31 9.61
N ASP A 31 -7.72 -20.31 10.54
CA ASP A 31 -8.44 -19.13 11.01
C ASP A 31 -9.30 -18.39 9.95
N ILE A 32 -9.60 -19.02 8.81
CA ILE A 32 -10.48 -18.44 7.79
C ILE A 32 -11.92 -18.39 8.32
N VAL A 33 -12.48 -17.20 8.38
CA VAL A 33 -13.88 -16.96 8.79
C VAL A 33 -14.82 -17.11 7.61
N TRP A 34 -14.43 -16.55 6.48
CA TRP A 34 -15.10 -16.72 5.20
C TRP A 34 -14.10 -16.50 4.04
N GLU A 35 -14.41 -17.12 2.94
CA GLU A 35 -13.73 -16.93 1.66
C GLU A 35 -14.74 -16.85 0.52
N ASN A 36 -14.42 -16.08 -0.51
CA ASN A 36 -15.21 -16.01 -1.73
C ASN A 36 -14.31 -15.78 -2.94
N VAL A 37 -14.74 -16.34 -4.07
CA VAL A 37 -14.14 -16.09 -5.39
C VAL A 37 -15.20 -15.48 -6.30
N PHE A 38 -14.85 -14.42 -6.99
CA PHE A 38 -15.75 -13.61 -7.80
C PHE A 38 -15.46 -13.79 -9.29
N THR A 39 -16.38 -14.46 -9.99
CA THR A 39 -16.24 -14.88 -11.40
C THR A 39 -16.95 -13.97 -12.41
N ASN A 40 -17.35 -12.79 -12.03
CA ASN A 40 -18.25 -11.95 -12.82
C ASN A 40 -17.56 -11.22 -13.98
N GLY A 41 -17.13 -11.93 -14.98
CA GLY A 41 -16.65 -11.38 -16.25
C GLY A 41 -15.19 -11.78 -16.56
N PRO A 42 -14.54 -11.12 -17.51
CA PRO A 42 -13.17 -11.46 -17.85
C PRO A 42 -12.27 -11.30 -16.63
N ALA A 43 -11.42 -12.27 -16.43
CA ALA A 43 -10.38 -12.34 -15.43
C ALA A 43 -9.54 -11.07 -15.41
N GLY A 44 -8.99 -10.71 -14.26
CA GLY A 44 -8.16 -9.53 -14.15
C GLY A 44 -7.42 -9.48 -12.84
N LYS A 45 -6.19 -9.04 -12.91
CA LYS A 45 -5.29 -8.98 -11.75
C LYS A 45 -5.79 -8.03 -10.67
N VAL A 46 -5.77 -8.50 -9.44
CA VAL A 46 -5.97 -7.68 -8.25
C VAL A 46 -4.77 -6.74 -8.11
N ASN A 47 -5.01 -5.48 -7.83
CA ASN A 47 -3.94 -4.53 -7.58
C ASN A 47 -3.89 -4.05 -6.13
N ARG A 48 -5.04 -3.77 -5.55
CA ARG A 48 -5.13 -3.30 -4.17
C ARG A 48 -6.52 -3.54 -3.58
N GLY A 49 -6.57 -3.73 -2.28
CA GLY A 49 -7.81 -3.82 -1.53
C GLY A 49 -7.69 -3.14 -0.17
N LEU A 50 -8.83 -2.88 0.44
CA LEU A 50 -8.92 -2.29 1.77
C LEU A 50 -10.12 -2.88 2.54
N VAL A 51 -10.11 -2.68 3.84
CA VAL A 51 -11.30 -2.80 4.69
C VAL A 51 -11.68 -1.40 5.12
N ASP A 52 -12.91 -0.98 4.81
CA ASP A 52 -13.40 0.36 5.12
C ASP A 52 -13.81 0.50 6.60
N SER A 53 -14.03 1.73 7.05
CA SER A 53 -14.41 2.03 8.43
C SER A 53 -15.78 1.48 8.84
N ASP A 54 -16.63 1.10 7.89
CA ASP A 54 -17.87 0.35 8.13
C ASP A 54 -17.63 -1.16 8.27
N GLY A 55 -16.38 -1.61 8.08
CA GLY A 55 -15.95 -3.01 8.15
C GLY A 55 -16.24 -3.82 6.88
N ASN A 56 -16.59 -3.18 5.76
CA ASN A 56 -16.71 -3.84 4.47
C ASN A 56 -15.35 -3.86 3.75
N CYS A 57 -15.22 -4.73 2.76
CA CYS A 57 -14.03 -4.79 1.94
C CYS A 57 -14.28 -4.10 0.59
N ALA A 58 -13.26 -3.44 0.06
CA ALA A 58 -13.26 -2.95 -1.31
C ALA A 58 -11.97 -3.37 -2.01
N VAL A 59 -12.09 -3.82 -3.27
CA VAL A 59 -10.95 -4.29 -4.06
C VAL A 59 -11.03 -3.73 -5.47
N ILE A 60 -9.89 -3.24 -5.96
CA ILE A 60 -9.71 -2.82 -7.35
C ILE A 60 -8.87 -3.85 -8.10
N PHE A 61 -9.32 -4.21 -9.30
CA PHE A 61 -8.66 -5.15 -10.18
C PHE A 61 -8.84 -4.76 -11.65
N MET A 62 -8.06 -5.39 -12.53
CA MET A 62 -7.93 -4.97 -13.93
C MET A 62 -8.32 -6.07 -14.92
N PRO A 63 -9.60 -6.23 -15.26
CA PRO A 63 -9.97 -6.91 -16.48
C PRO A 63 -9.46 -6.15 -17.72
N PRO A 64 -9.34 -6.79 -18.88
CA PRO A 64 -8.86 -6.14 -20.09
C PRO A 64 -9.61 -4.83 -20.40
N ASN A 65 -8.88 -3.74 -20.59
CA ASN A 65 -9.37 -2.41 -20.96
C ASN A 65 -10.33 -1.75 -19.96
N MET A 66 -10.31 -2.11 -18.72
CA MET A 66 -11.11 -1.45 -17.67
C MET A 66 -10.54 -1.67 -16.28
N SER A 67 -10.87 -0.77 -15.39
CA SER A 67 -10.77 -1.00 -13.94
C SER A 67 -12.11 -1.50 -13.42
N ARG A 68 -12.08 -2.44 -12.50
CA ARG A 68 -13.28 -2.92 -11.83
C ARG A 68 -13.09 -2.87 -10.34
N ILE A 69 -14.14 -2.46 -9.63
CA ILE A 69 -14.15 -2.36 -8.19
C ILE A 69 -15.30 -3.23 -7.67
N HIS A 70 -15.01 -4.05 -6.68
CA HIS A 70 -16.02 -4.76 -5.88
C HIS A 70 -16.07 -4.17 -4.48
N LYS A 71 -17.27 -3.90 -3.98
CA LYS A 71 -17.53 -3.74 -2.55
C LYS A 71 -18.15 -5.02 -2.02
N ILE A 72 -17.62 -5.52 -0.93
CA ILE A 72 -17.89 -6.85 -0.38
C ILE A 72 -18.27 -6.67 1.09
N ASN A 73 -19.32 -7.34 1.54
CA ASN A 73 -19.76 -7.32 2.93
C ASN A 73 -18.71 -8.00 3.83
N GLY A 74 -18.12 -7.25 4.76
CA GLY A 74 -17.04 -7.75 5.61
C GLY A 74 -17.49 -8.76 6.69
N ILE A 75 -18.80 -8.99 6.87
CA ILE A 75 -19.32 -9.98 7.81
C ILE A 75 -19.40 -11.36 7.16
N ASN A 76 -19.89 -11.44 5.92
CA ASN A 76 -20.21 -12.70 5.25
C ASN A 76 -19.56 -12.89 3.87
N GLY A 77 -18.75 -11.93 3.42
CA GLY A 77 -18.05 -12.00 2.15
C GLY A 77 -18.93 -11.82 0.90
N GLN A 78 -20.21 -11.49 1.02
CA GLN A 78 -21.10 -11.32 -0.13
C GLN A 78 -20.83 -10.01 -0.87
N LEU A 79 -20.93 -10.08 -2.20
CA LEU A 79 -20.83 -8.89 -3.05
C LEU A 79 -21.97 -7.92 -2.75
N ILE A 80 -21.63 -6.64 -2.45
CA ILE A 80 -22.60 -5.57 -2.27
C ILE A 80 -22.87 -4.89 -3.61
N TRP A 81 -21.81 -4.44 -4.29
CA TRP A 81 -21.92 -3.87 -5.63
C TRP A 81 -20.61 -4.06 -6.43
N THR A 82 -20.75 -3.89 -7.74
CA THR A 82 -19.65 -3.87 -8.70
C THR A 82 -19.68 -2.59 -9.51
N LYS A 83 -18.56 -1.92 -9.67
CA LYS A 83 -18.38 -0.80 -10.58
C LYS A 83 -17.31 -1.12 -11.60
N SER A 84 -17.62 -0.91 -12.89
CA SER A 84 -16.63 -0.97 -13.99
C SER A 84 -16.43 0.43 -14.56
N ILE A 85 -15.18 0.79 -14.83
CA ILE A 85 -14.77 2.04 -15.45
C ILE A 85 -13.94 1.69 -16.68
N SER A 86 -14.52 1.93 -17.86
CA SER A 86 -13.91 1.54 -19.14
C SER A 86 -12.72 2.43 -19.49
N ASN A 87 -11.78 1.86 -20.26
CA ASN A 87 -10.59 2.56 -20.75
C ASN A 87 -9.67 3.06 -19.63
N THR A 88 -9.65 2.38 -18.49
CA THR A 88 -8.77 2.70 -17.35
C THR A 88 -7.93 1.49 -16.97
N VAL A 89 -6.79 1.78 -16.35
CA VAL A 89 -5.89 0.80 -15.70
C VAL A 89 -5.82 1.20 -14.23
N GLY A 90 -6.52 0.46 -13.36
CA GLY A 90 -6.66 0.82 -11.94
C GLY A 90 -5.56 0.21 -11.09
N PHE A 91 -4.89 1.02 -10.28
CA PHE A 91 -3.81 0.60 -9.40
C PHE A 91 -4.13 0.73 -7.91
N GLY A 92 -4.78 1.81 -7.52
CA GLY A 92 -4.99 2.18 -6.13
C GLY A 92 -6.47 2.31 -5.75
N ILE A 93 -6.76 2.03 -4.49
CA ILE A 93 -8.05 2.31 -3.84
C ILE A 93 -7.79 2.77 -2.41
N THR A 94 -8.47 3.85 -2.01
CA THR A 94 -8.34 4.46 -0.68
C THR A 94 -9.72 4.88 -0.19
N GLU A 95 -9.99 4.68 1.09
CA GLU A 95 -11.20 5.19 1.73
C GLU A 95 -11.11 6.69 1.94
N ILE A 96 -12.24 7.37 1.77
CA ILE A 96 -12.46 8.73 2.25
C ILE A 96 -13.78 8.80 3.00
N TYR A 97 -13.74 9.30 4.24
CA TYR A 97 -14.92 9.43 5.07
C TYR A 97 -15.35 10.90 5.12
N GLU A 98 -16.54 11.19 4.61
CA GLU A 98 -17.07 12.55 4.57
C GLU A 98 -18.56 12.57 4.87
N SER A 99 -18.98 13.48 5.74
CA SER A 99 -20.39 13.73 6.04
C SER A 99 -21.17 12.48 6.51
N GLY A 100 -20.50 11.57 7.22
CA GLY A 100 -21.10 10.34 7.74
C GLY A 100 -21.21 9.22 6.72
N ARG A 101 -20.50 9.30 5.59
CA ARG A 101 -20.47 8.29 4.53
C ARG A 101 -19.05 7.94 4.14
N VAL A 102 -18.82 6.66 3.90
CA VAL A 102 -17.62 6.13 3.27
C VAL A 102 -17.75 6.29 1.76
N ASP A 103 -16.77 6.92 1.11
CA ASP A 103 -16.57 6.92 -0.33
C ASP A 103 -15.20 6.31 -0.66
N TYR A 104 -14.93 6.04 -1.94
CA TYR A 104 -13.65 5.50 -2.37
C TYR A 104 -12.97 6.40 -3.39
N ILE A 105 -11.70 6.66 -3.18
CA ILE A 105 -10.81 7.24 -4.17
C ILE A 105 -10.13 6.08 -4.89
N VAL A 106 -10.32 5.99 -6.20
CA VAL A 106 -9.66 5.01 -7.06
C VAL A 106 -8.72 5.72 -8.01
N SER A 107 -7.57 5.10 -8.29
CA SER A 107 -6.50 5.73 -9.06
C SER A 107 -5.84 4.78 -10.04
N GLY A 108 -5.19 5.37 -11.05
CA GLY A 108 -4.53 4.61 -12.10
C GLY A 108 -4.13 5.47 -13.29
N GLY A 109 -4.30 4.90 -14.49
CA GLY A 109 -4.08 5.57 -15.77
C GLY A 109 -5.23 5.38 -16.75
N ILE A 110 -5.24 6.17 -17.81
CA ILE A 110 -6.17 6.04 -18.95
C ILE A 110 -5.50 5.22 -20.03
N GLY A 111 -6.09 4.07 -20.38
CA GLY A 111 -5.48 3.12 -21.30
C GLY A 111 -5.25 3.64 -22.74
N SER A 112 -6.08 4.56 -23.23
CA SER A 112 -5.98 5.07 -24.62
C SER A 112 -5.16 6.35 -24.73
N SER A 113 -5.11 7.20 -23.70
CA SER A 113 -4.40 8.48 -23.70
C SER A 113 -3.16 8.47 -22.83
N GLN A 114 -2.99 7.39 -22.04
CA GLN A 114 -1.85 7.20 -21.15
C GLN A 114 -1.67 8.33 -20.11
N GLU A 115 -2.79 8.89 -19.66
CA GLU A 115 -2.83 9.98 -18.69
C GLU A 115 -3.06 9.43 -17.28
N ARG A 116 -2.59 10.15 -16.27
CA ARG A 116 -2.90 9.87 -14.86
C ARG A 116 -4.39 10.05 -14.60
N TRP A 117 -4.96 9.19 -13.79
CA TRP A 117 -6.39 9.17 -13.52
C TRP A 117 -6.69 8.97 -12.04
N ILE A 118 -7.64 9.73 -11.52
CA ILE A 118 -8.25 9.54 -10.20
C ILE A 118 -9.76 9.76 -10.32
N ALA A 119 -10.55 8.95 -9.61
CA ALA A 119 -11.99 9.16 -9.49
C ALA A 119 -12.44 8.95 -8.04
N ARG A 120 -13.52 9.63 -7.64
CA ARG A 120 -14.21 9.40 -6.39
C ARG A 120 -15.53 8.70 -6.66
N LEU A 121 -15.74 7.59 -5.95
CA LEU A 121 -16.93 6.76 -6.04
C LEU A 121 -17.76 6.87 -4.75
N ASN A 122 -19.06 6.97 -4.90
CA ASN A 122 -20.00 6.84 -3.80
C ASN A 122 -19.92 5.42 -3.22
N GLY A 123 -19.66 5.30 -1.94
CA GLY A 123 -19.48 3.99 -1.29
C GLY A 123 -20.79 3.20 -1.14
N ASP A 124 -21.96 3.82 -1.24
CA ASP A 124 -23.23 3.11 -1.10
C ASP A 124 -23.58 2.30 -2.35
N ASP A 125 -23.31 2.86 -3.56
CA ASP A 125 -23.76 2.26 -4.83
C ASP A 125 -22.69 2.19 -5.94
N GLY A 126 -21.48 2.68 -5.68
CA GLY A 126 -20.37 2.72 -6.65
C GLY A 126 -20.57 3.77 -7.78
N SER A 127 -21.53 4.67 -7.67
CA SER A 127 -21.69 5.75 -8.65
C SER A 127 -20.51 6.73 -8.61
N VAL A 128 -20.13 7.25 -9.79
CA VAL A 128 -19.02 8.21 -9.87
C VAL A 128 -19.50 9.57 -9.37
N ILE A 129 -18.82 10.11 -8.36
CA ILE A 129 -19.04 11.47 -7.85
C ILE A 129 -18.29 12.46 -8.73
N TRP A 130 -17.03 12.22 -8.95
CA TRP A 130 -16.18 12.91 -9.93
C TRP A 130 -15.13 11.98 -10.52
N ASP A 131 -14.62 12.35 -11.69
CA ASP A 131 -13.66 11.60 -12.50
C ASP A 131 -12.73 12.60 -13.18
N LYS A 132 -11.41 12.48 -12.98
CA LYS A 132 -10.40 13.43 -13.45
C LYS A 132 -9.21 12.74 -14.08
N THR A 133 -8.76 13.32 -15.19
CA THR A 133 -7.47 13.03 -15.80
C THR A 133 -6.52 14.20 -15.59
N TYR A 134 -5.23 13.86 -15.43
CA TYR A 134 -4.18 14.85 -15.20
C TYR A 134 -3.13 14.66 -16.28
N ASN A 135 -3.08 15.62 -17.20
CA ASN A 135 -2.23 15.54 -18.36
C ASN A 135 -0.79 15.91 -18.03
N PHE A 136 0.10 15.16 -18.59
CA PHE A 136 1.48 15.54 -18.73
C PHE A 136 1.80 15.64 -20.23
N SER A 137 2.56 16.65 -20.65
CA SER A 137 2.94 16.84 -22.05
C SER A 137 4.10 15.92 -22.44
N GLY A 138 3.85 14.62 -22.42
CA GLY A 138 4.78 13.57 -22.86
C GLY A 138 4.60 13.22 -24.35
N SER A 139 5.44 12.32 -24.85
CA SER A 139 5.26 11.73 -26.18
C SER A 139 4.08 10.77 -26.18
N ALA A 140 3.48 10.51 -27.33
CA ALA A 140 2.32 9.63 -27.48
C ALA A 140 2.58 8.13 -27.16
N ASN A 141 3.78 7.78 -26.73
CA ASN A 141 4.20 6.41 -26.41
C ASN A 141 4.62 6.27 -24.94
N GLU A 142 4.36 7.27 -24.11
CA GLU A 142 4.72 7.27 -22.69
C GLU A 142 3.47 7.03 -21.85
N PHE A 143 3.59 6.23 -20.79
CA PHE A 143 2.49 5.89 -19.90
C PHE A 143 2.63 6.67 -18.59
N ASP A 144 1.55 7.30 -18.17
CA ASP A 144 1.42 7.99 -16.89
C ASP A 144 0.44 7.23 -15.99
N GLY A 145 0.73 7.14 -14.69
CA GLY A 145 -0.17 6.46 -13.77
C GLY A 145 -0.03 6.92 -12.32
N ILE A 146 -1.12 6.83 -11.58
CA ILE A 146 -1.16 6.99 -10.12
C ILE A 146 -1.26 5.62 -9.47
N ARG A 147 -0.21 5.25 -8.74
CA ARG A 147 -0.09 3.92 -8.12
C ARG A 147 -0.84 3.82 -6.79
N MET A 148 -0.78 4.87 -5.98
CA MET A 148 -1.37 4.88 -4.67
C MET A 148 -1.90 6.27 -4.33
N THR A 149 -2.93 6.29 -3.48
CA THR A 149 -3.44 7.51 -2.84
C THR A 149 -3.55 7.30 -1.35
N ILE A 150 -3.42 8.37 -0.58
CA ILE A 150 -3.80 8.44 0.84
C ILE A 150 -4.63 9.70 1.08
N ILE A 151 -5.39 9.72 2.17
CA ILE A 151 -5.98 10.95 2.67
C ILE A 151 -5.07 11.50 3.75
N GLY A 152 -4.55 12.69 3.54
CA GLY A 152 -3.68 13.35 4.51
C GLY A 152 -4.44 13.86 5.74
N SER A 153 -3.71 14.15 6.82
CA SER A 153 -4.27 14.73 8.06
C SER A 153 -5.01 16.05 7.87
N ASP A 154 -4.72 16.74 6.75
CA ASP A 154 -5.39 17.96 6.31
C ASP A 154 -6.64 17.72 5.43
N GLY A 155 -7.02 16.45 5.24
CA GLY A 155 -8.20 16.03 4.48
C GLY A 155 -8.03 16.00 2.96
N TYR A 156 -6.88 16.37 2.41
CA TYR A 156 -6.61 16.30 0.99
C TYR A 156 -6.14 14.91 0.55
N ILE A 157 -6.33 14.61 -0.73
CA ILE A 157 -5.78 13.42 -1.36
C ILE A 157 -4.30 13.70 -1.71
N TYR A 158 -3.41 12.81 -1.28
CA TYR A 158 -2.04 12.74 -1.76
C TYR A 158 -1.91 11.49 -2.62
N ALA A 159 -1.31 11.64 -3.79
CA ALA A 159 -1.20 10.60 -4.79
C ALA A 159 0.24 10.43 -5.26
N SER A 160 0.71 9.19 -5.35
CA SER A 160 2.02 8.84 -5.88
C SER A 160 1.91 8.05 -7.17
N GLY A 161 2.89 8.22 -8.05
CA GLY A 161 2.90 7.51 -9.32
C GLY A 161 4.08 7.91 -10.20
N PHE A 162 3.85 7.93 -11.49
CA PHE A 162 4.89 8.19 -12.49
C PHE A 162 4.31 8.89 -13.72
N ILE A 163 5.19 9.54 -14.45
CA ILE A 163 4.94 10.14 -15.76
C ILE A 163 6.04 9.72 -16.73
N GLY A 164 5.70 9.60 -17.99
CA GLY A 164 6.66 9.29 -19.05
C GLY A 164 7.25 7.88 -18.97
N GLY A 165 6.54 6.92 -18.38
CA GLY A 165 7.00 5.54 -18.28
C GLY A 165 6.98 4.80 -19.60
N ASP A 166 7.92 3.85 -19.79
CA ASP A 166 7.95 2.99 -20.97
C ASP A 166 6.80 1.97 -20.93
N GLU A 167 6.07 1.81 -22.04
CA GLU A 167 5.02 0.80 -22.20
C GLU A 167 5.53 -0.64 -22.05
N ALA A 168 6.82 -0.88 -22.28
CA ALA A 168 7.42 -2.19 -22.13
C ALA A 168 7.47 -2.66 -20.67
N GLY A 169 7.27 -1.76 -19.72
CA GLY A 169 7.17 -2.09 -18.31
C GLY A 169 5.93 -2.92 -18.01
N THR A 170 6.07 -3.93 -17.18
CA THR A 170 4.91 -4.57 -16.58
C THR A 170 4.19 -3.57 -15.69
N ILE A 171 2.92 -3.82 -15.36
CA ILE A 171 2.10 -2.96 -14.50
C ILE A 171 2.80 -2.61 -13.16
N PHE A 172 3.76 -3.42 -12.74
CA PHE A 172 4.47 -3.28 -11.46
C PHE A 172 5.82 -2.56 -11.56
N ILE A 173 6.45 -2.55 -12.74
CA ILE A 173 7.77 -1.98 -12.94
C ILE A 173 7.68 -1.00 -14.10
N VAL A 174 8.06 0.24 -13.85
CA VAL A 174 8.11 1.32 -14.84
C VAL A 174 9.56 1.63 -15.13
N TYR A 175 9.89 1.77 -16.40
CA TYR A 175 11.23 2.14 -16.84
C TYR A 175 11.20 3.56 -17.41
N ALA A 176 12.31 4.26 -17.29
CA ALA A 176 12.56 5.55 -17.90
C ALA A 176 11.51 6.65 -17.63
N GLY A 177 10.72 6.48 -16.58
CA GLY A 177 9.74 7.50 -16.18
C GLY A 177 10.35 8.55 -15.24
N GLN A 178 9.47 9.38 -14.68
CA GLN A 178 9.79 10.27 -13.57
C GLN A 178 8.75 10.08 -12.46
N SER A 179 9.22 10.00 -11.24
CA SER A 179 8.36 9.88 -10.07
C SER A 179 7.51 11.14 -9.89
N VAL A 180 6.26 10.94 -9.49
CA VAL A 180 5.32 12.03 -9.27
C VAL A 180 4.63 11.89 -7.92
N VAL A 181 4.49 13.02 -7.20
CA VAL A 181 3.59 13.15 -6.06
C VAL A 181 2.66 14.33 -6.29
N MET A 182 1.38 14.14 -6.04
CA MET A 182 0.35 15.16 -6.24
C MET A 182 -0.46 15.37 -4.97
N LYS A 183 -0.97 16.60 -4.82
CA LYS A 183 -2.05 16.93 -3.88
C LYS A 183 -3.30 17.32 -4.66
N VAL A 184 -4.42 16.74 -4.28
CA VAL A 184 -5.70 16.87 -5.01
C VAL A 184 -6.83 17.20 -4.02
N ASP A 185 -7.72 18.09 -4.42
CA ASP A 185 -8.93 18.43 -3.66
C ASP A 185 -9.93 17.26 -3.72
N PRO A 186 -10.34 16.67 -2.59
CA PRO A 186 -11.26 15.55 -2.59
C PRO A 186 -12.68 15.91 -3.01
N SER A 187 -13.06 17.18 -2.98
CA SER A 187 -14.42 17.63 -3.30
C SER A 187 -14.73 17.57 -4.80
N ASP A 188 -13.73 17.88 -5.64
CA ASP A 188 -13.95 17.96 -7.09
C ASP A 188 -12.82 17.35 -7.95
N GLY A 189 -11.75 16.83 -7.30
CA GLY A 189 -10.58 16.28 -7.99
C GLY A 189 -9.66 17.33 -8.59
N SER A 190 -9.74 18.60 -8.21
CA SER A 190 -8.83 19.62 -8.73
C SER A 190 -7.40 19.43 -8.18
N GLU A 191 -6.43 19.56 -9.06
CA GLU A 191 -5.01 19.54 -8.68
C GLU A 191 -4.65 20.79 -7.89
N ILE A 192 -4.05 20.61 -6.70
CA ILE A 192 -3.52 21.72 -5.87
C ILE A 192 -2.06 21.97 -6.23
N TRP A 193 -1.24 20.92 -6.26
CA TRP A 193 0.13 20.96 -6.70
C TRP A 193 0.61 19.58 -7.16
N THR A 194 1.66 19.55 -7.96
CA THR A 194 2.36 18.35 -8.41
C THR A 194 3.86 18.56 -8.28
N ASP A 195 4.54 17.65 -7.60
CA ASP A 195 6.00 17.52 -7.58
C ASP A 195 6.43 16.41 -8.54
N ILE A 196 7.33 16.72 -9.47
CA ILE A 196 7.93 15.77 -10.40
C ILE A 196 9.41 15.63 -10.04
N ASN A 197 9.81 14.40 -9.68
CA ASN A 197 11.18 14.11 -9.31
C ASN A 197 11.94 13.42 -10.46
N PRO A 198 12.86 14.14 -11.17
CA PRO A 198 13.61 13.55 -12.26
C PRO A 198 14.73 12.60 -11.82
N ASN A 199 14.99 12.48 -10.51
CA ASN A 199 16.00 11.60 -9.94
C ASN A 199 15.43 10.25 -9.49
N SER A 200 14.18 9.96 -9.82
CA SER A 200 13.54 8.69 -9.54
C SER A 200 12.58 8.38 -10.69
N GLU A 201 12.59 7.17 -11.22
CA GLU A 201 11.78 6.82 -12.41
C GLU A 201 10.30 6.68 -12.08
N TYR A 202 9.96 6.22 -10.87
CA TYR A 202 8.58 6.11 -10.42
C TYR A 202 8.46 6.12 -8.90
N SER A 203 7.27 6.47 -8.41
CA SER A 203 6.88 6.34 -7.01
C SER A 203 5.78 5.30 -6.87
N ILE A 204 6.02 4.29 -6.04
CA ILE A 204 5.09 3.17 -5.90
C ILE A 204 4.07 3.39 -4.78
N ALA A 205 4.48 4.04 -3.71
CA ALA A 205 3.66 4.24 -2.52
C ALA A 205 4.05 5.53 -1.78
N LEU A 206 3.19 5.96 -0.88
CA LEU A 206 3.45 7.10 -0.02
C LEU A 206 2.79 6.93 1.35
N VAL A 207 3.39 7.58 2.35
CA VAL A 207 2.87 7.63 3.72
C VAL A 207 3.01 9.05 4.28
N GLU A 208 2.22 9.33 5.30
CA GLU A 208 2.30 10.58 6.07
C GLU A 208 2.81 10.29 7.48
N SER A 209 3.81 11.05 7.92
CA SER A 209 4.32 11.00 9.29
C SER A 209 3.52 11.86 10.26
N SER A 210 3.72 11.66 11.55
CA SER A 210 3.02 12.41 12.60
C SER A 210 3.39 13.91 12.64
N ASP A 211 4.50 14.30 12.01
CA ASP A 211 4.97 15.68 11.87
C ASP A 211 4.53 16.33 10.54
N ASP A 212 3.48 15.80 9.89
CA ASP A 212 2.82 16.33 8.70
C ASP A 212 3.67 16.34 7.41
N TYR A 213 4.66 15.45 7.28
CA TYR A 213 5.39 15.26 6.03
C TYR A 213 4.91 14.04 5.27
N ILE A 214 4.97 14.14 3.95
CA ILE A 214 4.74 13.03 3.03
C ILE A 214 6.08 12.40 2.67
N TYR A 215 6.16 11.09 2.80
CA TYR A 215 7.28 10.27 2.36
C TYR A 215 6.82 9.39 1.21
N SER A 216 7.51 9.49 0.08
CA SER A 216 7.19 8.77 -1.15
C SER A 216 8.29 7.78 -1.46
N ALA A 217 7.92 6.52 -1.65
CA ALA A 217 8.84 5.45 -2.04
C ALA A 217 9.13 5.53 -3.54
N GLY A 218 10.41 5.60 -3.91
CA GLY A 218 10.86 5.73 -5.28
C GLY A 218 11.99 4.76 -5.63
N THR A 219 12.26 4.63 -6.92
CA THR A 219 13.42 3.92 -7.45
C THR A 219 13.57 4.15 -8.95
N GLY A 220 14.70 3.69 -9.52
CA GLY A 220 14.91 3.43 -10.93
C GLY A 220 15.21 1.95 -11.20
N TRP A 221 15.32 1.60 -12.48
CA TRP A 221 15.69 0.24 -12.88
C TRP A 221 17.16 -0.04 -12.51
N GLU A 222 17.38 -1.13 -11.77
CA GLU A 222 18.72 -1.50 -11.24
C GLU A 222 19.37 -0.42 -10.36
N GLU A 223 18.60 0.54 -9.86
CA GLU A 223 19.04 1.59 -8.95
C GLU A 223 18.63 1.25 -7.51
N ASP A 224 19.30 1.85 -6.54
CA ASP A 224 18.92 1.71 -5.14
C ASP A 224 17.50 2.28 -4.91
N LEU A 225 16.77 1.70 -3.96
CA LEU A 225 15.49 2.25 -3.50
C LEU A 225 15.72 3.65 -2.92
N SER A 226 14.78 4.55 -3.14
CA SER A 226 14.86 5.92 -2.63
C SER A 226 13.61 6.31 -1.85
N ILE A 227 13.77 7.28 -0.96
CA ILE A 227 12.67 7.97 -0.28
C ILE A 227 12.77 9.46 -0.58
N THR A 228 11.64 10.05 -0.93
CA THR A 228 11.50 11.50 -1.11
C THR A 228 10.63 12.06 0.00
N LYS A 229 11.11 13.09 0.71
CA LYS A 229 10.36 13.85 1.73
C LYS A 229 9.81 15.13 1.13
N ILE A 230 8.49 15.35 1.30
CA ILE A 230 7.75 16.50 0.74
C ILE A 230 6.89 17.11 1.86
N ASP A 231 6.81 18.43 1.92
CA ASP A 231 5.88 19.11 2.83
C ASP A 231 4.46 19.20 2.24
N LYS A 232 3.49 19.61 3.07
CA LYS A 232 2.08 19.77 2.65
C LYS A 232 1.85 20.83 1.56
N PHE A 233 2.85 21.66 1.28
CA PHE A 233 2.81 22.73 0.27
C PHE A 233 3.43 22.30 -1.06
N GLY A 234 3.96 21.07 -1.15
CA GLY A 234 4.59 20.55 -2.37
C GLY A 234 6.09 20.88 -2.50
N ASN A 235 6.73 21.37 -1.43
CA ASN A 235 8.17 21.56 -1.46
C ASN A 235 8.88 20.25 -1.16
N ARG A 236 9.65 19.75 -2.13
CA ARG A 236 10.55 18.61 -1.92
C ARG A 236 11.72 19.07 -1.05
N LEU A 237 11.87 18.46 0.11
CA LEU A 237 12.94 18.77 1.05
C LEU A 237 14.23 18.04 0.69
N TRP A 238 14.10 16.75 0.35
CA TRP A 238 15.20 15.91 -0.09
C TRP A 238 14.68 14.63 -0.78
N THR A 239 15.57 13.97 -1.51
CA THR A 239 15.46 12.59 -1.99
C THR A 239 16.76 11.90 -1.64
N GLU A 240 16.69 10.77 -0.97
CA GLU A 240 17.86 10.00 -0.54
C GLU A 240 17.71 8.53 -0.92
N ASP A 241 18.80 7.96 -1.42
CA ASP A 241 18.88 6.54 -1.81
C ASP A 241 19.27 5.68 -0.62
N ILE A 242 18.75 4.46 -0.60
CA ILE A 242 19.03 3.45 0.43
C ILE A 242 20.07 2.48 -0.13
N ALA A 243 21.29 2.65 0.28
CA ALA A 243 22.42 1.89 -0.25
C ALA A 243 22.25 0.38 -0.15
N ASN A 244 22.69 -0.35 -1.18
CA ASN A 244 22.67 -1.81 -1.33
C ASN A 244 21.24 -2.39 -1.45
N THR A 245 20.35 -1.71 -2.14
CA THR A 245 18.99 -2.17 -2.41
C THR A 245 18.67 -2.29 -3.89
N SER A 246 19.64 -2.15 -4.77
CA SER A 246 19.45 -2.13 -6.24
C SER A 246 18.90 -3.45 -6.82
N ASP A 247 18.98 -4.55 -6.08
CA ASP A 247 18.39 -5.84 -6.44
C ASP A 247 16.94 -6.01 -5.96
N ILE A 248 16.37 -5.03 -5.24
CA ILE A 248 15.03 -5.11 -4.68
C ILE A 248 14.03 -4.46 -5.65
N ILE A 249 13.01 -5.22 -6.01
CA ILE A 249 11.82 -4.72 -6.71
C ILE A 249 10.87 -4.17 -5.64
N PRO A 250 10.55 -2.86 -5.65
CA PRO A 250 9.68 -2.27 -4.65
C PRO A 250 8.23 -2.69 -4.84
N ALA A 251 7.51 -2.83 -3.75
CA ALA A 251 6.09 -3.19 -3.77
C ALA A 251 5.20 -2.16 -3.05
N ASP A 252 5.52 -1.81 -1.79
CA ASP A 252 4.64 -0.96 -0.98
C ASP A 252 5.42 -0.30 0.16
N LEU A 253 4.79 0.69 0.80
CA LEU A 253 5.33 1.45 1.92
C LEU A 253 4.29 1.58 3.02
N CYS A 254 4.69 1.37 4.27
CA CYS A 254 3.85 1.71 5.41
C CYS A 254 4.65 2.44 6.50
N ILE A 255 3.95 3.05 7.43
CA ILE A 255 4.55 3.76 8.57
C ILE A 255 3.89 3.31 9.87
N SER A 256 4.69 3.10 10.91
CA SER A 256 4.18 2.78 12.24
C SER A 256 3.73 4.02 13.00
N ASN A 257 3.08 3.81 14.15
CA ASN A 257 2.69 4.90 15.04
C ASN A 257 3.88 5.67 15.65
N ASP A 258 5.06 5.08 15.62
CA ASP A 258 6.31 5.67 16.12
C ASP A 258 7.14 6.31 14.98
N ASP A 259 6.49 6.59 13.84
CA ASP A 259 7.11 7.18 12.65
C ASP A 259 8.29 6.36 12.08
N ILE A 260 8.25 5.04 12.24
CA ILE A 260 9.17 4.14 11.54
C ILE A 260 8.55 3.75 10.20
N ILE A 261 9.26 4.02 9.13
CA ILE A 261 8.88 3.68 7.76
C ILE A 261 9.36 2.24 7.49
N TYR A 262 8.46 1.43 6.94
CA TYR A 262 8.79 0.09 6.44
C TYR A 262 8.55 0.06 4.95
N TYR A 263 9.61 -0.29 4.21
CA TYR A 263 9.61 -0.38 2.76
C TYR A 263 9.66 -1.85 2.36
N GLY A 264 8.60 -2.35 1.75
CA GLY A 264 8.43 -3.73 1.32
C GLY A 264 8.69 -3.92 -0.16
N GLY A 265 9.23 -5.08 -0.51
CA GLY A 265 9.48 -5.51 -1.87
C GLY A 265 9.99 -6.95 -1.92
N HIS A 266 10.58 -7.36 -3.03
CA HIS A 266 11.21 -8.66 -3.17
C HIS A 266 12.50 -8.56 -3.99
N THR A 267 13.45 -9.47 -3.72
CA THR A 267 14.70 -9.55 -4.48
C THR A 267 14.45 -10.12 -5.88
N GLY A 268 15.44 -10.05 -6.77
CA GLY A 268 15.41 -10.81 -8.02
C GLY A 268 15.34 -9.99 -9.32
N ARG A 269 15.80 -8.75 -9.32
CA ARG A 269 15.88 -7.95 -10.57
C ARG A 269 16.81 -8.54 -11.63
N SER A 270 17.73 -9.42 -11.25
CA SER A 270 18.82 -9.88 -12.10
C SER A 270 18.44 -10.89 -13.18
N GLY A 271 17.19 -11.39 -13.21
CA GLY A 271 16.74 -12.20 -14.33
C GLY A 271 15.60 -13.16 -14.07
N ALA A 272 14.93 -13.58 -15.13
CA ALA A 272 13.93 -14.63 -15.09
C ALA A 272 14.55 -15.96 -14.69
N GLY A 273 14.06 -16.58 -13.62
CA GLY A 273 14.51 -17.88 -13.11
C GLY A 273 15.35 -17.81 -11.84
N ASP A 274 15.73 -16.60 -11.38
CA ASP A 274 16.34 -16.44 -10.08
C ASP A 274 15.30 -16.54 -8.95
N PRO A 275 15.66 -17.12 -7.79
CA PRO A 275 14.76 -17.13 -6.64
C PRO A 275 14.50 -15.71 -6.14
N PHE A 276 13.26 -15.45 -5.77
CA PHE A 276 12.86 -14.21 -5.13
C PHE A 276 12.62 -14.45 -3.64
N ASP A 277 13.00 -13.46 -2.83
CA ASP A 277 12.75 -13.47 -1.39
C ASP A 277 12.01 -12.18 -1.02
N TYR A 278 11.08 -12.25 -0.06
CA TYR A 278 10.53 -11.03 0.52
C TYR A 278 11.66 -10.16 1.05
N SER A 279 11.56 -8.88 0.79
CA SER A 279 12.48 -7.88 1.33
C SER A 279 11.70 -6.86 2.14
N CYS A 280 12.19 -6.55 3.33
CA CYS A 280 11.64 -5.50 4.16
C CYS A 280 12.77 -4.68 4.77
N LEU A 281 12.62 -3.38 4.72
CA LEU A 281 13.54 -2.41 5.29
C LEU A 281 12.82 -1.63 6.37
N SER A 282 13.49 -1.32 7.48
CA SER A 282 13.03 -0.43 8.54
C SER A 282 13.91 0.80 8.59
N ILE A 283 13.31 1.98 8.48
CA ILE A 283 14.00 3.26 8.31
C ILE A 283 13.30 4.30 9.18
N ASP A 284 14.04 5.15 9.88
CA ASP A 284 13.44 6.29 10.56
C ASP A 284 13.21 7.46 9.59
N THR A 285 12.47 8.47 10.02
CA THR A 285 12.16 9.68 9.22
C THR A 285 13.37 10.59 8.93
N ASN A 286 14.55 10.24 9.45
CA ASN A 286 15.84 10.89 9.17
C ASN A 286 16.73 10.03 8.26
N MET A 287 16.19 8.99 7.63
CA MET A 287 16.88 8.04 6.74
C MET A 287 17.93 7.16 7.44
N ASN A 288 17.88 7.01 8.76
CA ASN A 288 18.69 6.00 9.42
C ASN A 288 18.07 4.62 9.21
N VAL A 289 18.77 3.76 8.48
CA VAL A 289 18.35 2.37 8.27
C VAL A 289 18.58 1.58 9.56
N ASN A 290 17.48 1.08 10.14
CA ASN A 290 17.53 0.23 11.33
C ASN A 290 17.96 -1.18 10.96
N TRP A 291 17.35 -1.73 9.91
CA TRP A 291 17.69 -3.04 9.36
C TRP A 291 17.16 -3.21 7.93
N ILE A 292 17.78 -4.14 7.19
CA ILE A 292 17.32 -4.68 5.90
C ILE A 292 17.31 -6.19 6.07
N LYS A 293 16.17 -6.84 5.83
CA LYS A 293 16.02 -8.29 5.95
C LYS A 293 15.31 -8.88 4.75
N HIS A 294 15.74 -10.09 4.39
CA HIS A 294 15.13 -10.91 3.35
C HIS A 294 14.58 -12.18 3.99
N PHE A 295 13.43 -12.64 3.49
CA PHE A 295 12.72 -13.78 4.05
C PHE A 295 12.35 -14.75 2.93
N ALA A 296 12.78 -16.00 3.07
CA ALA A 296 12.48 -17.08 2.14
C ALA A 296 11.56 -18.11 2.78
N ASN A 297 10.49 -18.47 2.08
CA ASN A 297 9.71 -19.65 2.41
C ASN A 297 10.32 -20.87 1.70
N PRO A 298 10.85 -21.87 2.42
CA PRO A 298 11.60 -22.96 1.81
C PRO A 298 10.71 -23.97 1.04
N ARG A 299 9.39 -23.92 1.16
CA ARG A 299 8.44 -24.86 0.52
C ARG A 299 8.85 -26.33 0.58
N GLY A 300 9.78 -26.69 1.47
CA GLY A 300 10.25 -28.05 1.69
C GLY A 300 11.26 -28.59 0.69
N TYR A 301 11.84 -27.75 -0.20
CA TYR A 301 12.92 -28.14 -1.13
C TYR A 301 13.87 -26.98 -1.44
N SER A 302 14.68 -27.10 -2.48
CA SER A 302 15.76 -26.16 -2.77
C SER A 302 15.24 -24.73 -3.02
N LEU A 303 15.80 -23.77 -2.30
CA LEU A 303 15.49 -22.36 -2.43
C LEU A 303 15.81 -21.76 -3.81
N ASN A 304 16.67 -22.43 -4.59
CA ASN A 304 17.08 -21.92 -5.92
C ASN A 304 15.96 -21.91 -6.97
N HIS A 305 14.75 -22.34 -6.61
CA HIS A 305 13.63 -22.50 -7.54
C HIS A 305 12.32 -21.96 -6.97
N ILE A 306 12.40 -21.19 -5.87
CA ILE A 306 11.23 -20.66 -5.21
C ILE A 306 11.19 -19.16 -5.44
N ARG A 307 10.02 -18.64 -5.79
CA ARG A 307 9.71 -17.23 -5.81
C ARG A 307 8.82 -16.87 -4.63
N ASN A 308 9.26 -15.89 -3.89
CA ASN A 308 8.49 -15.25 -2.82
C ASN A 308 8.31 -13.78 -3.19
N GLU A 309 7.15 -13.44 -3.72
CA GLU A 309 6.86 -12.10 -4.24
C GLU A 309 5.99 -11.32 -3.26
N LEU A 310 6.54 -10.26 -2.68
CA LEU A 310 5.83 -9.35 -1.78
C LEU A 310 5.15 -8.25 -2.57
N TYR A 311 3.86 -7.99 -2.28
CA TYR A 311 3.07 -6.96 -2.95
C TYR A 311 2.47 -5.92 -2.03
N GLY A 312 2.22 -6.24 -0.76
CA GLY A 312 1.68 -5.31 0.23
C GLY A 312 2.37 -5.39 1.58
N ILE A 313 2.46 -4.26 2.29
CA ILE A 313 3.00 -4.20 3.64
C ILE A 313 2.16 -3.29 4.52
N GLN A 314 1.89 -3.71 5.76
CA GLN A 314 1.17 -2.89 6.72
C GLN A 314 1.79 -2.98 8.12
N ALA A 315 1.86 -1.85 8.80
CA ALA A 315 2.29 -1.78 10.19
C ALA A 315 1.07 -1.93 11.11
N GLY A 316 1.04 -3.04 11.87
CA GLY A 316 0.10 -3.26 12.95
C GLY A 316 0.67 -2.80 14.29
N THR A 317 -0.11 -2.92 15.37
CA THR A 317 0.35 -2.59 16.73
C THR A 317 1.27 -3.64 17.33
N ASP A 318 1.22 -4.85 16.81
CA ASP A 318 1.97 -6.03 17.30
C ASP A 318 3.05 -6.50 16.32
N GLY A 319 3.16 -5.90 15.14
CA GLY A 319 4.17 -6.27 14.15
C GLY A 319 3.91 -5.67 12.78
N ILE A 320 4.80 -6.01 11.87
CA ILE A 320 4.74 -5.63 10.46
C ILE A 320 4.26 -6.83 9.68
N TYR A 321 3.22 -6.64 8.89
CA TYR A 321 2.57 -7.68 8.08
C TYR A 321 2.94 -7.50 6.62
N MET A 322 3.45 -8.55 6.02
CA MET A 322 3.85 -8.65 4.62
C MET A 322 2.90 -9.60 3.91
N PHE A 323 2.33 -9.15 2.81
CA PHE A 323 1.35 -9.87 2.01
C PHE A 323 1.90 -10.10 0.62
N GLY A 324 1.82 -11.34 0.15
CA GLY A 324 2.31 -11.69 -1.17
C GLY A 324 2.10 -13.16 -1.50
N GLY A 325 2.90 -13.68 -2.40
CA GLY A 325 2.83 -15.07 -2.84
C GLY A 325 4.11 -15.84 -2.62
N THR A 326 3.99 -17.16 -2.58
CA THR A 326 5.10 -18.10 -2.66
C THR A 326 4.76 -19.19 -3.67
N GLY A 327 5.64 -19.41 -4.64
CA GLY A 327 5.42 -20.33 -5.75
C GLY A 327 6.69 -20.94 -6.31
N ASP A 328 6.51 -21.86 -7.24
CA ASP A 328 7.62 -22.50 -7.96
C ASP A 328 7.81 -21.85 -9.31
N GLU A 329 9.05 -21.75 -9.73
CA GLU A 329 9.39 -21.48 -11.11
C GLU A 329 9.74 -22.77 -11.85
N GLY A 330 9.04 -23.02 -12.96
CA GLY A 330 9.30 -24.18 -13.81
C GLY A 330 8.74 -25.50 -13.28
N SER A 331 9.43 -26.61 -13.53
CA SER A 331 8.94 -27.99 -13.33
C SER A 331 9.27 -28.57 -11.95
N TYR A 332 9.38 -27.75 -10.90
CA TYR A 332 9.64 -28.24 -9.55
C TYR A 332 8.36 -28.55 -8.81
N SER A 333 8.38 -29.66 -8.08
CA SER A 333 7.22 -30.17 -7.35
C SER A 333 7.41 -29.99 -5.87
N ALA A 334 6.56 -29.18 -5.23
CA ALA A 334 6.42 -29.20 -3.79
C ALA A 334 5.76 -30.50 -3.36
N THR A 335 6.49 -31.33 -2.65
CA THR A 335 6.01 -32.64 -2.20
C THR A 335 5.59 -32.67 -0.73
N ASN A 336 5.88 -31.58 0.00
CA ASN A 336 5.65 -31.50 1.43
C ASN A 336 4.45 -30.63 1.75
N SER A 337 3.62 -31.11 2.68
CA SER A 337 2.60 -30.29 3.33
C SER A 337 3.26 -29.05 3.96
N PRO A 338 2.63 -27.85 3.88
CA PRO A 338 1.25 -27.63 3.45
C PRO A 338 1.07 -27.49 1.93
N PHE A 339 2.12 -27.46 1.16
CA PHE A 339 2.09 -27.28 -0.29
C PHE A 339 1.53 -28.54 -0.97
N LEU A 340 0.39 -28.42 -1.60
CA LEU A 340 -0.42 -29.56 -2.00
C LEU A 340 0.00 -30.22 -3.31
N SER A 341 0.62 -29.47 -4.21
CA SER A 341 1.19 -29.97 -5.46
C SER A 341 2.32 -29.09 -5.96
N SER A 342 2.98 -29.54 -7.01
CA SER A 342 3.94 -28.74 -7.77
C SER A 342 3.28 -27.58 -8.46
N ASP A 343 4.02 -26.53 -8.68
CA ASP A 343 3.68 -25.36 -9.50
C ASP A 343 2.48 -24.55 -8.97
N ILE A 344 1.93 -24.87 -7.80
CA ILE A 344 0.85 -24.10 -7.20
C ILE A 344 1.41 -22.94 -6.41
N TRP A 345 1.06 -21.74 -6.79
CA TRP A 345 1.24 -20.55 -5.99
C TRP A 345 0.29 -20.54 -4.80
N ASN A 346 0.79 -20.08 -3.68
CA ASN A 346 0.00 -19.88 -2.46
C ASN A 346 0.16 -18.44 -1.99
N GLY A 347 -0.91 -17.86 -1.49
CA GLY A 347 -0.83 -16.61 -0.75
C GLY A 347 0.02 -16.83 0.51
N TRP A 348 0.96 -15.93 0.77
CA TRP A 348 1.82 -15.99 1.94
C TRP A 348 1.75 -14.71 2.74
N VAL A 349 1.35 -14.84 4.00
CA VAL A 349 1.34 -13.74 4.97
C VAL A 349 2.43 -14.00 6.00
N LEU A 350 3.40 -13.09 6.07
CA LEU A 350 4.50 -13.14 7.03
C LEU A 350 4.41 -11.94 7.96
N SER A 351 4.43 -12.15 9.26
CA SER A 351 4.56 -11.05 10.21
C SER A 351 5.87 -11.10 10.97
N VAL A 352 6.44 -9.92 11.22
CA VAL A 352 7.69 -9.72 11.96
C VAL A 352 7.51 -8.65 13.03
N ASP A 353 8.32 -8.69 14.07
CA ASP A 353 8.37 -7.63 15.08
C ASP A 353 9.13 -6.39 14.57
N GLN A 354 9.25 -5.36 15.40
CA GLN A 354 9.96 -4.12 15.08
C GLN A 354 11.46 -4.32 14.78
N ASN A 355 12.06 -5.44 15.23
CA ASN A 355 13.44 -5.81 14.93
C ASN A 355 13.54 -6.66 13.64
N GLY A 356 12.41 -6.98 13.02
CA GLY A 356 12.32 -7.86 11.87
C GLY A 356 12.49 -9.34 12.22
N ASP A 357 12.21 -9.74 13.47
CA ASP A 357 12.20 -11.15 13.86
C ASP A 357 10.82 -11.77 13.59
N ILE A 358 10.80 -12.97 13.02
CA ILE A 358 9.57 -13.61 12.54
C ILE A 358 8.64 -13.93 13.71
N LEU A 359 7.41 -13.44 13.63
CA LEU A 359 6.33 -13.71 14.58
C LEU A 359 5.43 -14.84 14.09
N LYS A 360 4.96 -14.75 12.83
CA LYS A 360 4.01 -15.70 12.24
C LYS A 360 4.24 -15.85 10.75
N SER A 361 3.95 -17.03 10.23
CA SER A 361 3.98 -17.37 8.81
C SER A 361 2.76 -18.20 8.48
N ASP A 362 1.90 -17.68 7.61
CA ASP A 362 0.64 -18.30 7.23
C ASP A 362 0.54 -18.41 5.70
N ILE A 363 -0.01 -19.53 5.23
CA ILE A 363 -0.22 -19.81 3.82
C ILE A 363 -1.71 -20.01 3.55
N TYR A 364 -2.19 -19.41 2.47
CA TYR A 364 -3.57 -19.46 2.04
C TYR A 364 -3.70 -19.88 0.58
N CYS A 365 -4.75 -20.66 0.30
CA CYS A 365 -5.00 -21.18 -1.03
C CYS A 365 -6.51 -21.43 -1.20
N HIS A 366 -7.10 -20.87 -2.24
CA HIS A 366 -8.47 -21.19 -2.65
C HIS A 366 -8.50 -22.55 -3.37
N ASP A 367 -9.39 -23.44 -2.97
CA ASP A 367 -9.68 -24.72 -3.65
C ASP A 367 -8.46 -25.52 -4.13
N GLN A 368 -7.29 -25.35 -3.49
CA GLN A 368 -6.05 -26.05 -3.82
C GLN A 368 -5.51 -25.76 -5.25
N VAL A 369 -5.75 -24.56 -5.74
CA VAL A 369 -5.23 -24.07 -7.03
C VAL A 369 -4.40 -22.80 -6.82
N ASN A 370 -3.78 -22.30 -7.89
CA ASN A 370 -2.98 -21.08 -7.81
C ASN A 370 -3.72 -19.97 -7.08
N THR A 371 -3.06 -19.40 -6.09
CA THR A 371 -3.55 -18.29 -5.29
C THR A 371 -2.35 -17.43 -4.92
N ALA A 372 -2.31 -16.20 -5.40
CA ALA A 372 -1.31 -15.20 -5.01
C ALA A 372 -2.01 -14.07 -4.25
N THR A 373 -1.52 -13.74 -3.07
CA THR A 373 -2.04 -12.59 -2.32
C THR A 373 -1.42 -11.33 -2.87
N GLU A 374 -2.21 -10.53 -3.57
CA GLU A 374 -1.75 -9.28 -4.16
C GLU A 374 -1.77 -8.11 -3.17
N TYR A 375 -2.64 -8.19 -2.17
CA TYR A 375 -2.70 -7.20 -1.09
C TYR A 375 -3.37 -7.76 0.16
N GLY A 376 -3.11 -7.12 1.31
CA GLY A 376 -3.79 -7.43 2.56
C GLY A 376 -4.16 -6.17 3.34
N ALA A 377 -5.25 -6.24 4.08
CA ALA A 377 -5.69 -5.18 4.96
C ALA A 377 -5.83 -5.69 6.38
N LEU A 378 -5.16 -5.04 7.34
CA LEU A 378 -5.28 -5.37 8.75
C LEU A 378 -6.65 -4.96 9.29
N ILE A 379 -7.20 -5.78 10.18
CA ILE A 379 -8.41 -5.51 10.96
C ILE A 379 -8.14 -5.76 12.44
N ALA A 380 -9.03 -5.34 13.33
CA ALA A 380 -8.83 -5.38 14.78
C ALA A 380 -8.35 -6.75 15.32
N ASN A 381 -8.73 -7.85 14.70
CA ASN A 381 -8.44 -9.21 15.18
C ASN A 381 -7.94 -10.12 14.04
N GLY A 382 -7.18 -9.61 13.09
CA GLY A 382 -6.68 -10.37 11.97
C GLY A 382 -6.45 -9.53 10.74
N TYR A 383 -6.79 -10.08 9.58
CA TYR A 383 -6.63 -9.39 8.30
C TYR A 383 -7.59 -9.94 7.24
N VAL A 384 -7.75 -9.16 6.18
CA VAL A 384 -8.39 -9.60 4.93
C VAL A 384 -7.32 -9.64 3.86
N ILE A 385 -7.27 -10.72 3.09
CA ILE A 385 -6.37 -10.84 1.94
C ILE A 385 -7.17 -10.82 0.63
N PHE A 386 -6.57 -10.18 -0.37
CA PHE A 386 -7.11 -10.02 -1.71
C PHE A 386 -6.19 -10.74 -2.67
N ASN A 387 -6.72 -11.75 -3.35
CA ASN A 387 -5.93 -12.72 -4.08
C ASN A 387 -6.28 -12.73 -5.57
N ASP A 388 -5.27 -12.98 -6.39
CA ASP A 388 -5.47 -13.60 -7.69
C ASP A 388 -5.56 -15.12 -7.51
N THR A 389 -6.54 -15.77 -8.12
CA THR A 389 -6.71 -17.22 -7.98
C THR A 389 -7.30 -17.83 -9.25
N ASP A 390 -6.93 -19.10 -9.51
CA ASP A 390 -7.48 -19.91 -10.60
C ASP A 390 -8.64 -20.81 -10.12
N ALA A 391 -9.24 -20.55 -8.96
CA ALA A 391 -10.19 -21.44 -8.33
C ALA A 391 -11.47 -21.69 -9.14
N GLN A 392 -11.90 -20.74 -9.98
CA GLN A 392 -13.07 -20.88 -10.84
C GLN A 392 -12.83 -20.46 -12.30
N GLY A 393 -11.59 -20.15 -12.65
CA GLY A 393 -11.15 -19.69 -13.96
C GLY A 393 -9.71 -19.17 -13.89
N ASP A 394 -9.23 -18.51 -14.93
CA ASP A 394 -7.91 -17.89 -14.91
C ASP A 394 -8.01 -16.49 -14.29
N GLU A 395 -7.17 -16.20 -13.32
CA GLU A 395 -7.01 -14.88 -12.66
C GLU A 395 -8.34 -14.30 -12.11
N GLU A 396 -9.05 -15.07 -11.30
CA GLU A 396 -10.25 -14.63 -10.59
C GLU A 396 -9.89 -13.88 -9.31
N VAL A 397 -10.76 -12.97 -8.89
CA VAL A 397 -10.61 -12.24 -7.63
C VAL A 397 -11.05 -13.11 -6.45
N GLY A 398 -10.10 -13.52 -5.62
CA GLY A 398 -10.35 -14.20 -4.37
C GLY A 398 -10.23 -13.26 -3.16
N VAL A 399 -11.10 -13.41 -2.18
CA VAL A 399 -11.02 -12.66 -0.92
C VAL A 399 -11.22 -13.61 0.24
N MET A 400 -10.34 -13.52 1.24
CA MET A 400 -10.43 -14.27 2.48
C MET A 400 -10.37 -13.34 3.67
N LYS A 401 -11.22 -13.57 4.67
CA LYS A 401 -11.13 -12.93 5.98
C LYS A 401 -10.61 -13.91 7.00
N ILE A 402 -9.56 -13.52 7.67
CA ILE A 402 -8.86 -14.31 8.69
C ILE A 402 -8.99 -13.59 10.02
N ILE A 403 -9.38 -14.34 11.09
CA ILE A 403 -9.41 -13.82 12.46
C ILE A 403 -8.52 -14.70 13.32
N ASN A 404 -7.39 -14.15 13.73
CA ASN A 404 -6.46 -14.85 14.61
C ASN A 404 -6.98 -14.90 16.05
N GLY A 405 -6.99 -16.09 16.66
CA GLY A 405 -7.30 -16.22 18.09
C GLY A 405 -6.21 -15.59 18.96
N SER A 406 -6.60 -14.91 20.04
CA SER A 406 -5.85 -14.44 21.21
C SER A 406 -4.55 -13.60 21.07
N ASN A 407 -3.96 -13.46 19.90
CA ASN A 407 -2.77 -12.58 19.66
C ASN A 407 -3.03 -11.65 18.49
N SER A 408 -4.17 -11.05 18.45
CA SER A 408 -4.63 -10.28 17.30
C SER A 408 -4.07 -8.87 17.30
N PRO A 409 -3.73 -8.31 16.11
CA PRO A 409 -3.39 -6.90 16.00
C PRO A 409 -4.56 -6.06 16.53
N THR A 410 -4.29 -5.31 17.57
CA THR A 410 -5.24 -4.32 18.08
C THR A 410 -5.03 -3.03 17.30
N SER A 411 -5.90 -2.79 16.35
CA SER A 411 -6.05 -1.58 15.55
C SER A 411 -4.80 -1.11 14.78
N VAL A 412 -4.84 -1.31 13.50
CA VAL A 412 -4.34 -0.30 12.56
C VAL A 412 -4.88 1.06 13.04
N LYS A 413 -4.07 2.10 13.03
CA LYS A 413 -4.64 3.44 12.97
C LYS A 413 -5.55 3.42 11.76
N ASP A 414 -6.85 3.24 11.99
CA ASP A 414 -7.83 3.68 11.02
C ASP A 414 -7.60 5.18 10.91
N ASN A 415 -6.78 5.57 9.94
CA ASN A 415 -6.68 6.95 9.53
C ASN A 415 -7.99 7.30 8.81
N VAL A 416 -9.10 7.13 9.52
CA VAL A 416 -10.36 7.73 9.15
C VAL A 416 -10.17 9.22 9.40
N TYR A 417 -9.52 9.88 8.46
CA TYR A 417 -9.51 11.32 8.42
C TYR A 417 -10.92 11.76 8.02
N GLU A 418 -11.74 12.06 9.04
CA GLU A 418 -12.92 12.86 8.80
C GLU A 418 -12.41 14.16 8.17
N ILE A 419 -12.75 14.42 6.91
CA ILE A 419 -12.47 15.72 6.30
C ILE A 419 -13.08 16.76 7.23
N GLN A 420 -12.22 17.43 8.00
CA GLN A 420 -12.69 18.52 8.81
C GLN A 420 -13.01 19.65 7.83
N ASN A 421 -14.28 19.91 7.65
CA ASN A 421 -14.71 21.06 6.89
C ASN A 421 -13.94 22.29 7.37
N PRO A 422 -13.40 23.10 6.48
CA PRO A 422 -12.58 24.24 6.86
C PRO A 422 -13.32 25.11 7.87
N LEU A 423 -12.64 25.44 8.97
CA LEU A 423 -13.16 26.30 9.99
C LEU A 423 -13.30 27.73 9.43
N ILE A 424 -14.51 28.21 9.25
CA ILE A 424 -14.76 29.57 8.75
C ILE A 424 -14.46 30.60 9.84
N LYS A 425 -15.01 30.38 11.06
CA LYS A 425 -14.85 31.33 12.17
C LYS A 425 -15.18 30.68 13.51
N ILE A 426 -14.67 31.32 14.55
CA ILE A 426 -14.99 31.04 15.95
C ILE A 426 -15.82 32.21 16.50
N ILE A 427 -16.94 31.91 17.16
CA ILE A 427 -17.78 32.93 17.82
C ILE A 427 -17.95 32.62 19.30
N ASP A 428 -18.13 33.68 20.11
CA ASP A 428 -18.47 33.58 21.52
C ASP A 428 -19.98 33.33 21.74
N LEU A 429 -20.40 33.20 22.99
CA LEU A 429 -21.80 33.02 23.37
C LEU A 429 -22.74 34.16 22.91
N LEU A 430 -22.22 35.31 22.57
CA LEU A 430 -22.96 36.47 22.08
C LEU A 430 -22.95 36.59 20.56
N GLY A 431 -22.37 35.59 19.87
CA GLY A 431 -22.26 35.55 18.41
C GLY A 431 -21.17 36.47 17.83
N ARG A 432 -20.27 37.00 18.63
CA ARG A 432 -19.17 37.86 18.19
C ARG A 432 -17.99 36.99 17.78
N GLU A 433 -17.38 37.30 16.65
CA GLU A 433 -16.18 36.63 16.17
C GLU A 433 -15.02 36.83 17.17
N THR A 434 -14.30 35.76 17.48
CA THR A 434 -13.24 35.75 18.48
C THR A 434 -12.12 34.75 18.11
N ARG A 435 -11.01 34.81 18.84
CA ARG A 435 -9.96 33.78 18.78
C ARG A 435 -10.24 32.69 19.80
N GLU A 436 -9.52 31.58 19.71
CA GLU A 436 -9.57 30.54 20.76
C GLU A 436 -9.21 31.11 22.11
N MET A 437 -10.06 30.87 23.11
CA MET A 437 -9.90 31.29 24.49
C MET A 437 -10.20 30.12 25.41
N LYS A 438 -9.39 29.96 26.46
CA LYS A 438 -9.54 28.90 27.47
C LYS A 438 -10.69 29.18 28.43
N ASN A 439 -11.25 28.12 29.02
CA ASN A 439 -12.22 28.14 30.12
C ASN A 439 -13.55 28.85 29.79
N GLN A 440 -13.91 28.98 28.51
CA GLN A 440 -15.20 29.49 28.08
C GLN A 440 -15.73 28.73 26.85
N PRO A 441 -17.07 28.60 26.70
CA PRO A 441 -17.64 27.94 25.57
C PRO A 441 -17.51 28.81 24.30
N LEU A 442 -16.98 28.22 23.25
CA LEU A 442 -16.84 28.82 21.92
C LEU A 442 -17.60 27.96 20.91
N PHE A 443 -18.10 28.57 19.85
CA PHE A 443 -18.73 27.90 18.74
C PHE A 443 -17.83 28.02 17.50
N TYR A 444 -17.46 26.87 16.97
CA TYR A 444 -16.66 26.72 15.78
C TYR A 444 -17.62 26.50 14.60
N ILE A 445 -17.64 27.41 13.66
CA ILE A 445 -18.52 27.40 12.49
C ILE A 445 -17.68 26.94 11.31
N TYR A 446 -18.13 25.85 10.68
CA TYR A 446 -17.47 25.21 9.55
C TYR A 446 -18.19 25.55 8.24
N ASP A 447 -17.52 25.32 7.11
CA ASP A 447 -17.96 25.65 5.75
C ASP A 447 -19.28 24.95 5.36
N ASP A 448 -19.50 23.74 5.83
CA ASP A 448 -20.75 22.98 5.62
C ASP A 448 -21.94 23.48 6.46
N GLY A 449 -21.74 24.56 7.23
CA GLY A 449 -22.75 25.08 8.17
C GLY A 449 -22.79 24.34 9.52
N THR A 450 -21.94 23.34 9.73
CA THR A 450 -21.82 22.65 11.02
C THR A 450 -21.33 23.64 12.09
N VAL A 451 -21.91 23.54 13.30
CA VAL A 451 -21.52 24.33 14.47
C VAL A 451 -21.13 23.39 15.60
N LYS A 452 -19.86 23.36 15.96
CA LYS A 452 -19.35 22.56 17.11
C LYS A 452 -19.10 23.48 18.31
N LYS A 453 -19.66 23.15 19.47
CA LYS A 453 -19.36 23.84 20.73
C LYS A 453 -18.14 23.17 21.37
N LYS A 454 -17.10 23.96 21.67
CA LYS A 454 -15.91 23.49 22.41
C LYS A 454 -15.65 24.36 23.64
N ILE A 455 -15.08 23.75 24.67
CA ILE A 455 -14.51 24.42 25.85
C ILE A 455 -13.09 23.87 25.99
N ILE A 456 -12.10 24.75 25.78
CA ILE A 456 -10.70 24.39 25.97
C ILE A 456 -10.40 24.58 27.45
N MET A 457 -10.07 23.53 28.14
CA MET A 457 -9.65 23.53 29.55
C MET A 457 -8.14 23.74 29.65
N GLU A 458 -7.66 24.30 30.79
CA GLU A 458 -6.22 24.42 31.05
C GLU A 458 -5.55 23.08 31.21
#